data_5ec39263037f127087b651feb92df34c
#
_entry.id   5ec39263037f127087b651feb92df34c
#
_cell.length_a   1.000
_cell.length_b   1.000
_cell.length_c   1.000
_cell.angle_alpha   90.00
_cell.angle_beta   90.00
_cell.angle_gamma   90.00
#
_symmetry.space_group_name_H-M   'P 1'
#
loop_
_entity.id
_entity.type
_entity.pdbx_description
1 polymer ?
#
loop_
_entity_poly.entity_id
_entity_poly.type
_entity_poly.pdbx_seq_one_letter_code
_entity_poly.pdbx_strand_id
1 'polypeptide(L)'
;MVPVIATPLGIQFGIRTLRNDANESAIDPLTGLLNRRGLHLHFGDLLASGAAASGDALVVIVVDLDRFKDVNDTYGHTVGDRVLVRCARLITAAAGGRALIARVGGEEFAVVDIAVPSRGAETAEAIRRAIATGGPPDVTASVGVTSADHTQFIVANERPQLVLDTLIARADHAMFHAKRNGGNATHQVE
;
A
#
# COMPACT_ATOMS: atom_id res chain seq x y z
N MET A 1 -23.43 21.30 42.65
CA MET A 1 -23.30 22.11 41.45
C MET A 1 -21.96 21.78 40.80
N VAL A 2 -21.93 21.03 39.71
CA VAL A 2 -20.71 20.66 39.00
C VAL A 2 -20.49 21.68 37.90
N PRO A 3 -19.32 22.31 37.78
CA PRO A 3 -19.07 23.28 36.72
C PRO A 3 -18.94 22.55 35.38
N VAL A 4 -19.81 22.86 34.45
CA VAL A 4 -19.71 22.45 33.03
C VAL A 4 -18.57 23.29 32.42
N ILE A 5 -17.43 22.67 32.19
CA ILE A 5 -16.32 23.28 31.43
C ILE A 5 -16.70 23.25 29.96
N ALA A 6 -17.24 24.37 29.46
CA ALA A 6 -17.47 24.55 28.04
C ALA A 6 -16.11 24.72 27.33
N THR A 7 -15.72 23.74 26.54
CA THR A 7 -14.59 23.88 25.63
C THR A 7 -14.84 25.01 24.62
N PRO A 8 -13.91 25.94 24.42
CA PRO A 8 -14.10 27.06 23.50
C PRO A 8 -14.40 26.57 22.07
N LEU A 9 -15.46 27.14 21.47
CA LEU A 9 -15.90 26.82 20.10
C LEU A 9 -14.76 26.85 19.05
N GLY A 10 -13.77 27.72 19.27
CA GLY A 10 -12.60 27.85 18.39
C GLY A 10 -11.71 26.62 18.35
N ILE A 11 -11.59 25.86 19.45
CA ILE A 11 -10.79 24.64 19.51
C ILE A 11 -11.51 23.52 18.76
N GLN A 12 -12.84 23.43 18.86
CA GLN A 12 -13.63 22.45 18.13
C GLN A 12 -13.64 22.72 16.62
N PHE A 13 -13.63 24.00 16.21
CA PHE A 13 -13.54 24.36 14.79
C PHE A 13 -12.16 24.02 14.20
N GLY A 14 -11.08 24.34 14.92
CA GLY A 14 -9.72 24.01 14.51
C GLY A 14 -9.48 22.50 14.37
N ILE A 15 -10.00 21.69 15.32
CA ILE A 15 -9.88 20.23 15.26
C ILE A 15 -10.71 19.63 14.10
N ARG A 16 -11.87 20.20 13.79
CA ARG A 16 -12.70 19.80 12.65
C ARG A 16 -12.04 20.13 11.32
N THR A 17 -11.46 21.32 11.17
CA THR A 17 -10.76 21.73 9.93
C THR A 17 -9.55 20.86 9.70
N LEU A 18 -8.70 20.63 10.72
CA LEU A 18 -7.53 19.76 10.62
C LEU A 18 -7.90 18.29 10.35
N ARG A 19 -9.03 17.79 10.83
CA ARG A 19 -9.54 16.45 10.50
C ARG A 19 -10.09 16.38 9.08
N ASN A 20 -10.75 17.43 8.59
CA ASN A 20 -11.24 17.48 7.21
C ASN A 20 -10.06 17.55 6.23
N ASP A 21 -9.06 18.40 6.48
CA ASP A 21 -7.88 18.51 5.63
C ASP A 21 -7.09 17.20 5.57
N ALA A 22 -6.97 16.47 6.69
CA ALA A 22 -6.36 15.14 6.73
C ALA A 22 -7.20 14.07 5.98
N ASN A 23 -8.53 14.20 5.98
CA ASN A 23 -9.43 13.33 5.21
C ASN A 23 -9.48 13.69 3.71
N GLU A 24 -9.07 14.89 3.33
CA GLU A 24 -8.98 15.32 1.92
C GLU A 24 -7.62 15.03 1.29
N SER A 25 -6.58 14.81 2.10
CA SER A 25 -5.24 14.47 1.60
C SER A 25 -5.24 13.11 0.87
N ALA A 26 -4.56 13.04 -0.27
CA ALA A 26 -4.28 11.81 -1.01
C ALA A 26 -3.00 11.10 -0.53
N ILE A 27 -2.28 11.69 0.42
CA ILE A 27 -0.93 11.29 0.87
C ILE A 27 -0.98 10.81 2.32
N ASP A 28 -0.23 9.75 2.62
CA ASP A 28 0.05 9.31 3.99
C ASP A 28 1.09 10.25 4.62
N PRO A 29 0.77 10.91 5.74
CA PRO A 29 1.65 11.94 6.32
C PRO A 29 2.94 11.38 6.94
N LEU A 30 2.98 10.09 7.27
CA LEU A 30 4.16 9.46 7.86
C LEU A 30 5.19 9.05 6.79
N THR A 31 4.71 8.39 5.74
CA THR A 31 5.59 7.78 4.73
C THR A 31 5.79 8.65 3.49
N GLY A 32 4.91 9.62 3.24
CA GLY A 32 4.89 10.42 2.02
C GLY A 32 4.38 9.68 0.79
N LEU A 33 3.96 8.42 0.93
CA LEU A 33 3.31 7.65 -0.13
C LEU A 33 1.86 8.08 -0.31
N LEU A 34 1.22 7.60 -1.37
CA LEU A 34 -0.24 7.68 -1.44
C LEU A 34 -0.86 6.99 -0.22
N ASN A 35 -2.00 7.47 0.22
CA ASN A 35 -2.87 6.69 1.10
C ASN A 35 -3.87 5.88 0.25
N ARG A 36 -4.75 5.10 0.87
CA ARG A 36 -5.77 4.31 0.17
C ARG A 36 -6.62 5.17 -0.78
N ARG A 37 -7.04 6.35 -0.34
CA ARG A 37 -7.82 7.29 -1.17
C ARG A 37 -7.00 7.81 -2.35
N GLY A 38 -5.73 8.17 -2.12
CA GLY A 38 -4.83 8.63 -3.17
C GLY A 38 -4.60 7.56 -4.24
N LEU A 39 -4.47 6.30 -3.82
CA LEU A 39 -4.35 5.17 -4.74
C LEU A 39 -5.56 5.09 -5.67
N HIS A 40 -6.79 5.14 -5.12
CA HIS A 40 -8.02 5.14 -5.91
C HIS A 40 -8.14 6.35 -6.83
N LEU A 41 -7.71 7.53 -6.39
CA LEU A 41 -7.77 8.75 -7.16
C LEU A 41 -6.86 8.70 -8.39
N HIS A 42 -5.62 8.20 -8.24
CA HIS A 42 -4.64 8.16 -9.32
C HIS A 42 -4.70 6.89 -10.17
N PHE A 43 -5.46 5.88 -9.76
CA PHE A 43 -5.58 4.63 -10.52
C PHE A 43 -6.21 4.82 -11.90
N GLY A 44 -7.21 5.71 -12.02
CA GLY A 44 -7.80 6.05 -13.30
C GLY A 44 -6.80 6.66 -14.29
N ASP A 45 -5.90 7.52 -13.80
CA ASP A 45 -4.86 8.14 -14.61
C ASP A 45 -3.83 7.09 -15.07
N LEU A 46 -3.48 6.12 -14.21
CA LEU A 46 -2.60 5.02 -14.57
C LEU A 46 -3.19 4.19 -15.73
N LEU A 47 -4.47 3.82 -15.65
CA LEU A 47 -5.16 3.09 -16.71
C LEU A 47 -5.24 3.91 -18.02
N ALA A 48 -5.50 5.20 -17.90
CA ALA A 48 -5.65 6.11 -19.05
C ALA A 48 -4.30 6.43 -19.72
N SER A 49 -3.18 6.26 -19.01
CA SER A 49 -1.85 6.60 -19.53
C SER A 49 -1.43 5.78 -20.76
N GLY A 50 -2.16 4.71 -21.08
CA GLY A 50 -2.17 4.02 -22.38
C GLY A 50 -0.84 3.41 -22.86
N ALA A 51 0.20 3.50 -22.05
CA ALA A 51 1.57 3.12 -22.43
C ALA A 51 1.86 1.62 -22.21
N ALA A 52 0.82 0.78 -22.30
CA ALA A 52 1.00 -0.66 -22.20
C ALA A 52 1.59 -1.22 -23.50
N ALA A 53 2.69 -1.92 -23.38
CA ALA A 53 3.22 -2.71 -24.49
C ALA A 53 2.39 -3.99 -24.67
N SER A 54 2.52 -4.63 -25.83
CA SER A 54 1.86 -5.93 -26.05
C SER A 54 2.36 -6.95 -25.00
N GLY A 55 1.43 -7.50 -24.21
CA GLY A 55 1.72 -8.44 -23.13
C GLY A 55 1.83 -7.83 -21.73
N ASP A 56 1.68 -6.50 -21.60
CA ASP A 56 1.57 -5.87 -20.29
C ASP A 56 0.20 -6.18 -19.66
N ALA A 57 0.21 -6.28 -18.35
CA ALA A 57 -0.95 -6.50 -17.50
C ALA A 57 -0.97 -5.47 -16.37
N LEU A 58 -2.13 -5.27 -15.80
CA LEU A 58 -2.27 -4.58 -14.55
C LEU A 58 -1.78 -5.50 -13.42
N VAL A 59 -0.72 -5.10 -12.76
CA VAL A 59 -0.09 -5.82 -11.65
C VAL A 59 -0.45 -5.14 -10.35
N VAL A 60 -0.90 -5.90 -9.37
CA VAL A 60 -1.16 -5.42 -8.00
C VAL A 60 -0.38 -6.27 -7.01
N ILE A 61 0.39 -5.61 -6.16
CA ILE A 61 1.18 -6.23 -5.09
C ILE A 61 0.68 -5.67 -3.76
N VAL A 62 0.37 -6.53 -2.81
CA VAL A 62 0.06 -6.18 -1.42
C VAL A 62 1.17 -6.68 -0.52
N VAL A 63 1.64 -5.84 0.37
CA VAL A 63 2.74 -6.10 1.30
C VAL A 63 2.25 -5.85 2.72
N ASP A 64 2.47 -6.79 3.61
CA ASP A 64 2.18 -6.67 5.05
C ASP A 64 3.46 -7.01 5.84
N LEU A 65 3.83 -6.15 6.80
CA LEU A 65 5.02 -6.37 7.61
C LEU A 65 4.74 -7.43 8.68
N ASP A 66 5.53 -8.50 8.63
CA ASP A 66 5.38 -9.62 9.55
C ASP A 66 5.69 -9.19 10.99
N ARG A 67 4.76 -9.49 11.91
CA ARG A 67 4.93 -9.25 13.35
C ARG A 67 5.29 -7.80 13.69
N PHE A 68 4.84 -6.83 12.91
CA PHE A 68 5.15 -5.42 13.13
C PHE A 68 4.71 -4.91 14.52
N LYS A 69 3.65 -5.51 15.08
CA LYS A 69 3.24 -5.25 16.46
C LYS A 69 4.37 -5.53 17.45
N ASP A 70 5.12 -6.63 17.29
CA ASP A 70 6.22 -6.99 18.18
C ASP A 70 7.33 -5.93 18.15
N VAL A 71 7.56 -5.28 16.99
CA VAL A 71 8.49 -4.15 16.86
C VAL A 71 8.01 -2.97 17.70
N ASN A 72 6.72 -2.63 17.61
CA ASN A 72 6.14 -1.55 18.41
C ASN A 72 6.18 -1.85 19.91
N ASP A 73 5.83 -3.08 20.30
CA ASP A 73 5.80 -3.50 21.70
C ASP A 73 7.22 -3.54 22.31
N THR A 74 8.24 -3.88 21.52
CA THR A 74 9.63 -3.99 21.98
C THR A 74 10.36 -2.65 21.97
N TYR A 75 10.19 -1.84 20.92
CA TYR A 75 11.02 -0.66 20.66
C TYR A 75 10.23 0.67 20.73
N GLY A 76 8.91 0.59 20.92
CA GLY A 76 8.00 1.73 20.95
C GLY A 76 7.61 2.26 19.56
N HIS A 77 6.48 2.98 19.50
CA HIS A 77 5.88 3.47 18.26
C HIS A 77 6.81 4.38 17.43
N THR A 78 7.66 5.19 18.08
CA THR A 78 8.62 6.05 17.35
C THR A 78 9.63 5.22 16.53
N VAL A 79 10.01 4.04 17.00
CA VAL A 79 10.87 3.13 16.24
C VAL A 79 10.06 2.46 15.13
N GLY A 80 8.84 2.02 15.42
CA GLY A 80 7.91 1.49 14.43
C GLY A 80 7.68 2.46 13.27
N ASP A 81 7.46 3.74 13.55
CA ASP A 81 7.31 4.78 12.53
C ASP A 81 8.54 4.88 11.61
N ARG A 82 9.75 4.81 12.19
CA ARG A 82 11.00 4.79 11.39
C ARG A 82 11.10 3.54 10.52
N VAL A 83 10.65 2.38 11.01
CA VAL A 83 10.59 1.13 10.23
C VAL A 83 9.62 1.30 9.07
N LEU A 84 8.42 1.85 9.29
CA LEU A 84 7.45 2.12 8.22
C LEU A 84 8.01 3.05 7.14
N VAL A 85 8.66 4.15 7.53
CA VAL A 85 9.31 5.09 6.58
C VAL A 85 10.43 4.40 5.81
N ARG A 86 11.23 3.55 6.46
CA ARG A 86 12.28 2.76 5.81
C ARG A 86 11.67 1.79 4.79
N CYS A 87 10.65 1.03 5.17
CA CYS A 87 9.97 0.08 4.29
C CYS A 87 9.35 0.79 3.07
N ALA A 88 8.71 1.95 3.27
CA ALA A 88 8.18 2.77 2.19
C ALA A 88 9.25 3.13 1.15
N ARG A 89 10.46 3.54 1.59
CA ARG A 89 11.59 3.85 0.69
C ARG A 89 12.10 2.61 -0.05
N LEU A 90 12.19 1.46 0.63
CA LEU A 90 12.63 0.21 0.03
C LEU A 90 11.64 -0.28 -1.02
N ILE A 91 10.35 -0.21 -0.74
CA ILE A 91 9.27 -0.54 -1.69
C ILE A 91 9.36 0.37 -2.91
N THR A 92 9.51 1.68 -2.71
CA THR A 92 9.62 2.66 -3.80
C THR A 92 10.84 2.38 -4.69
N ALA A 93 11.97 2.06 -4.09
CA ALA A 93 13.19 1.73 -4.83
C ALA A 93 13.06 0.45 -5.66
N ALA A 94 12.37 -0.57 -5.12
CA ALA A 94 12.16 -1.85 -5.79
C ALA A 94 11.10 -1.79 -6.89
N ALA A 95 10.02 -1.03 -6.70
CA ALA A 95 8.91 -0.94 -7.65
C ALA A 95 9.26 -0.10 -8.89
N GLY A 96 10.11 0.90 -8.73
CA GLY A 96 10.49 1.81 -9.84
C GLY A 96 9.52 2.99 -10.02
N GLY A 97 9.87 3.90 -10.92
CA GLY A 97 9.31 5.26 -10.96
C GLY A 97 7.92 5.41 -11.60
N ARG A 98 7.28 4.37 -12.12
CA ARG A 98 5.96 4.46 -12.77
C ARG A 98 4.82 3.88 -11.94
N ALA A 99 5.14 3.05 -10.96
CA ALA A 99 4.17 2.41 -10.10
C ALA A 99 3.48 3.40 -9.16
N LEU A 100 2.19 3.21 -8.93
CA LEU A 100 1.49 3.83 -7.81
C LEU A 100 1.81 3.04 -6.55
N ILE A 101 2.29 3.74 -5.53
CA ILE A 101 2.69 3.12 -4.26
C ILE A 101 1.91 3.80 -3.15
N ALA A 102 1.23 3.00 -2.34
CA ALA A 102 0.39 3.50 -1.27
C ALA A 102 0.61 2.75 0.04
N ARG A 103 0.42 3.46 1.16
CA ARG A 103 0.18 2.85 2.45
C ARG A 103 -1.33 2.74 2.67
N VAL A 104 -1.84 1.51 2.67
CA VAL A 104 -3.29 1.24 2.66
C VAL A 104 -3.84 0.84 4.03
N GLY A 105 -2.95 0.57 4.98
CA GLY A 105 -3.26 0.20 6.36
C GLY A 105 -2.17 0.64 7.33
N GLY A 106 -2.22 0.16 8.55
CA GLY A 106 -1.23 0.49 9.58
C GLY A 106 0.18 0.03 9.22
N GLU A 107 0.31 -1.19 8.73
CA GLU A 107 1.57 -1.87 8.36
C GLU A 107 1.48 -2.48 6.95
N GLU A 108 0.45 -2.07 6.18
CA GLU A 108 0.13 -2.59 4.86
C GLU A 108 0.43 -1.58 3.76
N PHE A 109 1.04 -2.06 2.68
CA PHE A 109 1.35 -1.27 1.49
C PHE A 109 0.78 -1.94 0.25
N ALA A 110 0.48 -1.13 -0.75
CA ALA A 110 0.06 -1.60 -2.08
C ALA A 110 0.93 -0.95 -3.16
N VAL A 111 1.27 -1.75 -4.17
CA VAL A 111 1.94 -1.29 -5.39
C VAL A 111 1.06 -1.67 -6.56
N VAL A 112 0.81 -0.72 -7.45
CA VAL A 112 0.02 -0.92 -8.67
C VAL A 112 0.81 -0.40 -9.86
N ASP A 113 1.03 -1.26 -10.85
CA ASP A 113 1.81 -0.93 -12.05
C ASP A 113 1.19 -1.59 -13.28
N ILE A 114 1.56 -1.10 -14.46
CA ILE A 114 1.29 -1.76 -15.73
C ILE A 114 2.62 -2.31 -16.26
N ALA A 115 2.76 -3.62 -16.25
CA ALA A 115 3.99 -4.32 -16.58
C ALA A 115 3.70 -5.76 -17.04
N VAL A 116 4.68 -6.43 -17.62
CA VAL A 116 4.56 -7.87 -17.86
C VAL A 116 4.40 -8.64 -16.53
N PRO A 117 3.56 -9.67 -16.44
CA PRO A 117 3.29 -10.37 -15.18
C PRO A 117 4.54 -10.92 -14.48
N SER A 118 5.53 -11.40 -15.23
CA SER A 118 6.81 -11.87 -14.67
C SER A 118 7.56 -10.77 -13.90
N ARG A 119 7.53 -9.53 -14.40
CA ARG A 119 8.10 -8.38 -13.72
C ARG A 119 7.36 -8.07 -12.41
N GLY A 120 6.05 -8.27 -12.36
CA GLY A 120 5.27 -8.14 -11.12
C GLY A 120 5.77 -9.10 -10.03
N ALA A 121 5.97 -10.36 -10.38
CA ALA A 121 6.51 -11.36 -9.46
C ALA A 121 7.96 -11.05 -9.03
N GLU A 122 8.81 -10.61 -9.96
CA GLU A 122 10.18 -10.17 -9.67
C GLU A 122 10.21 -8.96 -8.72
N THR A 123 9.35 -7.98 -8.96
CA THR A 123 9.21 -6.79 -8.11
C THR A 123 8.74 -7.17 -6.70
N ALA A 124 7.74 -8.04 -6.59
CA ALA A 124 7.23 -8.54 -5.30
C ALA A 124 8.35 -9.21 -4.49
N GLU A 125 9.13 -10.07 -5.12
CA GLU A 125 10.27 -10.74 -4.48
C GLU A 125 11.41 -9.77 -4.15
N ALA A 126 11.67 -8.77 -4.99
CA ALA A 126 12.66 -7.72 -4.70
C ALA A 126 12.23 -6.89 -3.48
N ILE A 127 10.96 -6.52 -3.36
CA ILE A 127 10.40 -5.83 -2.19
C ILE A 127 10.61 -6.67 -0.93
N ARG A 128 10.20 -7.95 -0.96
CA ARG A 128 10.35 -8.85 0.19
C ARG A 128 11.80 -8.93 0.66
N ARG A 129 12.75 -9.14 -0.26
CA ARG A 129 14.19 -9.21 0.06
C ARG A 129 14.71 -7.89 0.60
N ALA A 130 14.35 -6.77 -0.02
CA ALA A 130 14.79 -5.45 0.42
C ALA A 130 14.35 -5.16 1.85
N ILE A 131 13.11 -5.51 2.22
CA ILE A 131 12.60 -5.35 3.59
C ILE A 131 13.36 -6.27 4.56
N ALA A 132 13.53 -7.56 4.22
CA ALA A 132 14.22 -8.52 5.07
C ALA A 132 15.68 -8.18 5.34
N THR A 133 16.34 -7.45 4.44
CA THR A 133 17.75 -7.02 4.58
C THR A 133 17.91 -5.54 4.94
N GLY A 134 16.81 -4.85 5.23
CA GLY A 134 16.75 -3.40 5.39
C GLY A 134 17.41 -2.85 6.68
N GLY A 135 17.90 -3.71 7.55
CA GLY A 135 18.61 -3.36 8.79
C GLY A 135 17.72 -3.24 10.03
N PRO A 136 18.33 -3.02 11.20
CA PRO A 136 17.65 -3.09 12.48
C PRO A 136 16.63 -1.95 12.72
N PRO A 137 15.58 -2.20 13.52
CA PRO A 137 15.18 -3.54 13.94
C PRO A 137 14.77 -4.39 12.73
N ASP A 138 15.11 -5.69 12.79
CA ASP A 138 14.80 -6.62 11.70
C ASP A 138 13.29 -6.80 11.58
N VAL A 139 12.80 -6.71 10.35
CA VAL A 139 11.41 -6.95 9.99
C VAL A 139 11.37 -7.69 8.65
N THR A 140 10.43 -8.58 8.49
CA THR A 140 10.15 -9.24 7.22
C THR A 140 8.78 -8.84 6.70
N ALA A 141 8.43 -9.28 5.50
CA ALA A 141 7.12 -9.01 4.93
C ALA A 141 6.55 -10.25 4.23
N SER A 142 5.25 -10.41 4.34
CA SER A 142 4.46 -11.29 3.51
C SER A 142 3.94 -10.50 2.32
N VAL A 143 4.12 -11.03 1.11
CA VAL A 143 3.82 -10.33 -0.13
C VAL A 143 2.89 -11.18 -0.99
N GLY A 144 1.77 -10.58 -1.41
CA GLY A 144 0.86 -11.17 -2.37
C GLY A 144 0.90 -10.41 -3.68
N VAL A 145 0.87 -11.11 -4.80
CA VAL A 145 0.85 -10.51 -6.13
C VAL A 145 -0.21 -11.15 -7.00
N THR A 146 -0.92 -10.33 -7.76
CA THR A 146 -1.84 -10.74 -8.82
C THR A 146 -1.63 -9.89 -10.07
N SER A 147 -2.02 -10.43 -11.20
CA SER A 147 -2.04 -9.69 -12.45
C SER A 147 -3.33 -9.97 -13.22
N ALA A 148 -3.76 -8.99 -14.01
CA ALA A 148 -4.93 -9.12 -14.88
C ALA A 148 -4.71 -8.34 -16.18
N ASP A 149 -5.30 -8.83 -17.26
CA ASP A 149 -5.26 -8.14 -18.54
C ASP A 149 -5.99 -6.79 -18.42
N HIS A 150 -5.23 -5.70 -18.50
CA HIS A 150 -5.77 -4.35 -18.35
C HIS A 150 -6.71 -3.96 -19.50
N THR A 151 -6.58 -4.57 -20.69
CA THR A 151 -7.41 -4.24 -21.85
C THR A 151 -8.87 -4.66 -21.64
N GLN A 152 -9.10 -5.73 -20.90
CA GLN A 152 -10.45 -6.21 -20.57
C GLN A 152 -11.27 -5.17 -19.80
N PHE A 153 -10.63 -4.42 -18.91
CA PHE A 153 -11.29 -3.42 -18.09
C PHE A 153 -11.62 -2.14 -18.86
N ILE A 154 -10.78 -1.77 -19.84
CA ILE A 154 -11.04 -0.62 -20.73
C ILE A 154 -12.22 -0.93 -21.64
N VAL A 155 -12.26 -2.12 -22.23
CA VAL A 155 -13.32 -2.55 -23.14
C VAL A 155 -14.66 -2.74 -22.42
N ALA A 156 -14.65 -3.30 -21.22
CA ALA A 156 -15.85 -3.54 -20.43
C ALA A 156 -16.47 -2.26 -19.84
N ASN A 157 -15.81 -1.11 -19.96
CA ASN A 157 -16.25 0.16 -19.36
C ASN A 157 -16.54 0.02 -17.85
N GLU A 158 -15.76 -0.83 -17.17
CA GLU A 158 -15.90 -1.06 -15.74
C GLU A 158 -15.44 0.18 -14.95
N ARG A 159 -16.01 0.34 -13.77
CA ARG A 159 -15.59 1.42 -12.87
C ARG A 159 -14.17 1.11 -12.36
N PRO A 160 -13.17 1.97 -12.63
CA PRO A 160 -11.77 1.72 -12.22
C PRO A 160 -11.63 1.32 -10.75
N GLN A 161 -12.42 1.94 -9.87
CA GLN A 161 -12.38 1.67 -8.44
C GLN A 161 -12.76 0.23 -8.09
N LEU A 162 -13.77 -0.36 -8.76
CA LEU A 162 -14.18 -1.74 -8.53
C LEU A 162 -13.13 -2.74 -9.03
N VAL A 163 -12.48 -2.42 -10.15
CA VAL A 163 -11.36 -3.20 -10.68
C VAL A 163 -10.22 -3.23 -9.68
N LEU A 164 -9.81 -2.06 -9.19
CA LEU A 164 -8.74 -1.93 -8.21
C LEU A 164 -9.06 -2.70 -6.92
N ASP A 165 -10.27 -2.54 -6.37
CA ASP A 165 -10.69 -3.23 -5.15
C ASP A 165 -10.66 -4.75 -5.33
N THR A 166 -11.09 -5.25 -6.48
CA THR A 166 -11.07 -6.68 -6.79
C THR A 166 -9.64 -7.23 -6.84
N LEU A 167 -8.73 -6.51 -7.48
CA LEU A 167 -7.34 -6.93 -7.59
C LEU A 167 -6.59 -6.80 -6.26
N ILE A 168 -6.85 -5.75 -5.49
CA ILE A 168 -6.32 -5.64 -4.13
C ILE A 168 -6.79 -6.83 -3.29
N ALA A 169 -8.06 -7.21 -3.34
CA ALA A 169 -8.59 -8.35 -2.58
C ALA A 169 -7.94 -9.68 -3.00
N ARG A 170 -7.64 -9.89 -4.29
CA ARG A 170 -6.91 -11.08 -4.77
C ARG A 170 -5.47 -11.09 -4.25
N ALA A 171 -4.75 -9.98 -4.37
CA ALA A 171 -3.39 -9.86 -3.87
C ALA A 171 -3.33 -9.99 -2.32
N ASP A 172 -4.32 -9.46 -1.60
CA ASP A 172 -4.45 -9.61 -0.15
C ASP A 172 -4.64 -11.07 0.25
N HIS A 173 -5.50 -11.80 -0.46
CA HIS A 173 -5.65 -13.24 -0.25
C HIS A 173 -4.34 -14.01 -0.46
N ALA A 174 -3.57 -13.66 -1.49
CA ALA A 174 -2.25 -14.24 -1.74
C ALA A 174 -1.26 -13.88 -0.61
N MET A 175 -1.22 -12.63 -0.17
CA MET A 175 -0.40 -12.17 0.95
C MET A 175 -0.73 -12.91 2.24
N PHE A 176 -2.03 -13.08 2.54
CA PHE A 176 -2.48 -13.83 3.71
C PHE A 176 -2.04 -15.30 3.65
N HIS A 177 -2.02 -15.92 2.47
CA HIS A 177 -1.48 -17.25 2.28
C HIS A 177 0.02 -17.31 2.61
N ALA A 178 0.81 -16.35 2.14
CA ALA A 178 2.22 -16.23 2.50
C ALA A 178 2.42 -16.09 4.03
N LYS A 179 1.60 -15.24 4.66
CA LYS A 179 1.64 -14.98 6.11
C LYS A 179 1.33 -16.24 6.94
N ARG A 180 0.33 -17.03 6.54
CA ARG A 180 -0.03 -18.29 7.22
C ARG A 180 1.00 -19.38 7.09
N ASN A 181 1.81 -19.35 6.04
CA ASN A 181 2.87 -20.35 5.80
C ASN A 181 4.23 -19.96 6.41
N GLY A 182 4.24 -19.06 7.40
CA GLY A 182 5.43 -18.70 8.16
C GLY A 182 5.94 -17.28 7.93
N GLY A 183 5.31 -16.51 7.03
CA GLY A 183 5.74 -15.16 6.68
C GLY A 183 7.02 -15.13 5.85
N ASN A 184 7.56 -13.92 5.62
CA ASN A 184 8.76 -13.69 4.81
C ASN A 184 8.74 -14.43 3.46
N ALA A 185 7.61 -14.38 2.78
CA ALA A 185 7.36 -15.13 1.56
C ALA A 185 6.55 -14.29 0.56
N THR A 186 6.70 -14.62 -0.72
CA THR A 186 5.87 -14.08 -1.80
C THR A 186 4.92 -15.18 -2.29
N HIS A 187 3.65 -14.84 -2.48
CA HIS A 187 2.67 -15.73 -3.09
C HIS A 187 1.98 -15.03 -4.26
N GLN A 188 1.83 -15.75 -5.37
CA GLN A 188 1.17 -15.23 -6.58
C GLN A 188 -0.13 -15.98 -6.83
N VAL A 189 -1.16 -15.24 -7.25
CA VAL A 189 -2.43 -15.77 -7.76
C VAL A 189 -2.74 -15.11 -9.11
N GLU A 190 -3.36 -15.89 -9.99
CA GLU A 190 -3.85 -15.43 -11.30
C GLU A 190 -5.25 -14.83 -11.18
#